data_d293d06c49392c14c3abdeb7025bf721
#
_entry.id   d293d06c49392c14c3abdeb7025bf721
#
_cell.length_a   1.000
_cell.length_b   1.000
_cell.length_c   1.000
_cell.angle_alpha   90.00
_cell.angle_beta   90.00
_cell.angle_gamma   90.00
#
_symmetry.space_group_name_H-M   'P 1'
#
loop_
_entity.id
_entity.type
_entity.pdbx_description
1 polymer ?
#
loop_
_entity_poly.entity_id
_entity_poly.type
_entity_poly.pdbx_seq_one_letter_code
_entity_poly.pdbx_strand_id
1 'polypeptide(L)' 'MNTVTLKIEGMHCDGCASIIQSLLERQPGTQKAAVSFKDAQARILYDPQAVSEELLVASVERGGYRVVNRSHD' A
#
# COMPACT_ATOMS: atom_id res chain seq x y z
N MET A 1 -12.38 -10.55 3.30
CA MET A 1 -11.55 -9.33 3.17
C MET A 1 -10.47 -9.31 4.24
N ASN A 2 -9.25 -8.99 3.84
CA ASN A 2 -8.12 -8.89 4.76
C ASN A 2 -7.60 -7.47 4.79
N THR A 3 -7.04 -7.07 5.92
CA THR A 3 -6.39 -5.77 6.04
C THR A 3 -4.91 -5.98 6.31
N VAL A 4 -4.07 -5.26 5.57
CA VAL A 4 -2.63 -5.29 5.76
C VAL A 4 -2.12 -3.85 5.89
N THR A 5 -1.16 -3.65 6.79
CA THR A 5 -0.48 -2.37 6.94
C THR A 5 0.95 -2.53 6.50
N LEU A 6 1.35 -1.74 5.51
CA LEU A 6 2.70 -1.76 4.95
C LEU A 6 3.47 -0.54 5.46
N LYS A 7 4.62 -0.77 6.07
CA LYS A 7 5.53 0.31 6.47
C LYS A 7 6.37 0.66 5.25
N ILE A 8 6.38 1.93 4.87
CA ILE A 8 6.96 2.37 3.60
C ILE A 8 8.06 3.40 3.84
N GLU A 9 9.19 3.22 3.14
CA GLU A 9 10.28 4.19 3.10
C GLU A 9 10.32 4.87 1.73
N GLY A 10 10.83 6.09 1.70
CA GLY A 10 11.02 6.83 0.46
C GLY A 10 9.95 7.86 0.19
N MET A 11 8.97 8.00 1.07
CA MET A 11 7.99 9.08 0.95
C MET A 11 8.62 10.39 1.45
N HIS A 12 8.57 11.41 0.63
CA HIS A 12 9.17 12.71 0.96
C HIS A 12 8.14 13.81 1.17
N CYS A 13 6.87 13.57 0.83
CA CYS A 13 5.82 14.58 0.93
C CYS A 13 4.44 13.90 0.83
N ASP A 14 3.39 14.68 1.10
CA ASP A 14 2.01 14.18 1.00
C ASP A 14 1.68 13.72 -0.42
N GLY A 15 2.28 14.34 -1.43
CA GLY A 15 2.08 13.93 -2.81
C GLY A 15 2.53 12.50 -3.07
N CYS A 16 3.59 12.05 -2.40
CA CYS A 16 4.06 10.66 -2.50
C CYS A 16 3.02 9.70 -1.94
N ALA A 17 2.39 10.05 -0.82
CA ALA A 17 1.34 9.23 -0.24
C ALA A 17 0.15 9.09 -1.20
N SER A 18 -0.22 10.17 -1.88
CA SER A 18 -1.31 10.15 -2.87
C SER A 18 -0.98 9.25 -4.05
N ILE A 19 0.28 9.27 -4.51
CA ILE A 19 0.73 8.42 -5.61
C ILE A 19 0.63 6.95 -5.19
N ILE A 20 1.11 6.61 -4.01
CA ILE A 20 1.06 5.24 -3.50
C ILE A 20 -0.38 4.78 -3.38
N GLN A 21 -1.25 5.63 -2.84
CA GLN A 21 -2.67 5.31 -2.71
C GLN A 21 -3.30 5.00 -4.06
N SER A 22 -3.01 5.80 -5.07
CA SER A 22 -3.51 5.58 -6.43
C SER A 22 -3.02 4.26 -7.00
N LEU A 23 -1.74 3.94 -6.80
CA LEU A 23 -1.16 2.68 -7.28
C LEU A 23 -1.84 1.48 -6.64
N LEU A 24 -2.10 1.55 -5.35
CA LEU A 24 -2.76 0.47 -4.62
C LEU A 24 -4.21 0.31 -5.03
N GLU A 25 -4.92 1.42 -5.21
CA GLU A 25 -6.34 1.40 -5.59
C GLU A 25 -6.56 0.88 -7.01
N ARG A 26 -5.54 0.93 -7.84
CA ARG A 26 -5.61 0.39 -9.21
C ARG A 26 -5.57 -1.13 -9.24
N GLN A 27 -5.10 -1.77 -8.18
CA GLN A 27 -5.01 -3.23 -8.17
C GLN A 27 -6.40 -3.85 -8.06
N PRO A 28 -6.78 -4.74 -9.00
CA PRO A 28 -8.05 -5.46 -8.89
C PRO A 28 -8.09 -6.23 -7.58
N GLY A 29 -9.20 -6.13 -6.86
CA GLY A 29 -9.33 -6.78 -5.57
C GLY A 29 -9.06 -5.88 -4.37
N THR A 30 -8.49 -4.70 -4.59
CA THR A 30 -8.31 -3.73 -3.53
C THR A 30 -9.61 -2.98 -3.31
N GLN A 31 -10.14 -3.04 -2.09
CA GLN A 31 -11.37 -2.34 -1.74
C GLN A 31 -11.08 -0.91 -1.30
N LYS A 32 -10.04 -0.73 -0.51
CA LYS A 32 -9.72 0.57 0.04
C LYS A 32 -8.23 0.62 0.37
N ALA A 33 -7.63 1.77 0.13
CA ALA A 33 -6.25 2.02 0.52
C ALA A 33 -6.19 3.38 1.21
N ALA A 34 -5.56 3.41 2.38
CA ALA A 34 -5.34 4.64 3.13
C ALA A 34 -3.84 4.76 3.39
N VAL A 35 -3.22 5.78 2.80
CA VAL A 35 -1.78 5.99 2.93
C VAL A 35 -1.53 7.23 3.77
N SER A 36 -0.67 7.10 4.78
CA SER A 36 -0.31 8.20 5.66
C SER A 36 1.17 8.52 5.49
N PHE A 37 1.46 9.74 5.07
CA PHE A 37 2.83 10.22 4.99
C PHE A 37 3.42 10.38 6.40
N LYS A 38 2.61 10.90 7.33
CA LYS A 38 3.04 11.14 8.70
C LYS A 38 3.50 9.87 9.40
N ASP A 39 2.75 8.78 9.20
CA ASP A 39 3.07 7.49 9.81
C ASP A 39 3.94 6.63 8.91
N ALA A 40 4.19 7.06 7.69
CA ALA A 40 4.98 6.35 6.69
C ALA A 40 4.44 4.94 6.46
N GLN A 41 3.12 4.81 6.33
CA GLN A 41 2.49 3.51 6.17
C GLN A 41 1.25 3.57 5.28
N ALA A 42 0.91 2.41 4.71
CA ALA A 42 -0.29 2.23 3.91
C ALA A 42 -1.12 1.12 4.53
N ARG A 43 -2.39 1.41 4.77
CA ARG A 43 -3.35 0.42 5.26
C ARG A 43 -4.29 0.07 4.13
N ILE A 44 -4.36 -1.22 3.81
CA ILE A 44 -5.06 -1.70 2.63
C ILE A 44 -6.09 -2.76 3.01
N LEU A 45 -7.33 -2.53 2.57
CA LEU A 45 -8.39 -3.53 2.68
C LEU A 45 -8.52 -4.19 1.30
N TYR A 46 -8.30 -5.49 1.21
CA TYR A 46 -8.26 -6.19 -0.05
C TYR A 46 -8.88 -7.59 0.04
N ASP A 47 -9.24 -8.13 -1.12
CA ASP A 47 -9.73 -9.50 -1.24
C ASP A 47 -8.54 -10.41 -1.54
N PRO A 48 -8.15 -11.30 -0.60
CA PRO A 48 -6.97 -12.14 -0.79
C PRO A 48 -7.12 -13.16 -1.92
N GLN A 49 -8.33 -13.39 -2.39
CA GLN A 49 -8.57 -14.28 -3.53
C GLN A 49 -8.38 -13.56 -4.86
N ALA A 50 -8.52 -12.24 -4.88
CA ALA A 50 -8.40 -11.45 -6.09
C ALA A 50 -7.00 -10.83 -6.25
N VAL A 51 -6.34 -10.49 -5.15
CA VAL A 51 -5.02 -9.88 -5.18
C VAL A 51 -4.19 -10.41 -4.01
N SER A 52 -2.90 -10.64 -4.25
CA SER A 52 -2.00 -11.09 -3.18
C SER A 52 -1.30 -9.90 -2.53
N GLU A 53 -0.84 -10.11 -1.31
CA GLU A 53 -0.03 -9.13 -0.58
C GLU A 53 1.22 -8.74 -1.36
N GLU A 54 1.84 -9.73 -2.01
CA GLU A 54 3.04 -9.50 -2.80
C GLU A 54 2.78 -8.56 -3.97
N LEU A 55 1.60 -8.63 -4.59
CA LEU A 55 1.23 -7.71 -5.65
C LEU A 55 1.08 -6.30 -5.12
N LEU A 56 0.55 -6.15 -3.91
CA LEU A 56 0.42 -4.84 -3.27
C LEU A 56 1.79 -4.25 -2.97
N VAL A 57 2.69 -5.06 -2.44
CA VAL A 57 4.08 -4.64 -2.19
C VAL A 57 4.76 -4.24 -3.49
N ALA A 58 4.60 -5.05 -4.54
CA ALA A 58 5.20 -4.76 -5.84
C ALA A 58 4.66 -3.45 -6.43
N SER A 59 3.38 -3.15 -6.22
CA SER A 59 2.78 -1.90 -6.69
C SER A 59 3.43 -0.68 -6.04
N VAL A 60 3.68 -0.76 -4.73
CA VAL A 60 4.36 0.31 -4.01
C VAL A 60 5.79 0.47 -4.54
N GLU A 61 6.49 -0.63 -4.72
CA GLU A 61 7.90 -0.61 -5.16
C GLU A 61 8.05 -0.10 -6.59
N ARG A 62 7.05 -0.33 -7.44
CA ARG A 62 7.03 0.23 -8.80
C ARG A 62 7.03 1.75 -8.81
N GLY A 63 6.47 2.36 -7.79
CA GLY A 63 6.45 3.81 -7.66
C GLY A 63 7.77 4.40 -7.20
N GLY A 64 8.77 3.56 -6.93
CA GLY A 64 10.07 4.01 -6.44
C GLY A 64 10.18 4.03 -4.92
N TYR A 65 9.23 3.42 -4.23
CA TYR A 65 9.21 3.37 -2.76
C TYR A 65 9.60 1.98 -2.29
N ARG A 66 9.83 1.84 -1.00
CA ARG A 66 10.27 0.59 -0.43
C ARG A 66 9.40 0.18 0.75
N VAL A 67 8.95 -1.07 0.74
CA VAL A 67 8.20 -1.65 1.86
C VAL A 67 9.20 -2.34 2.79
N VAL A 68 9.26 -1.89 4.04
CA VAL A 68 10.23 -2.41 5.02
C VAL A 68 9.60 -3.28 6.08
N ASN A 69 8.27 -3.29 6.19
CA ASN A 69 7.58 -4.14 7.15
C ASN A 69 6.13 -4.34 6.72
N ARG A 70 5.54 -5.44 7.16
CA ARG A 70 4.14 -5.76 6.92
C ARG A 70 3.50 -6.20 8.22
N SER A 71 2.29 -5.70 8.48
CA SER A 71 1.50 -6.08 9.64
C SER A 71 0.10 -6.47 9.19
N HIS A 72 -0.44 -7.52 9.79
CA HIS A 72 -1.79 -7.98 9.48
C HIS A 72 -2.72 -7.67 10.64
N ASP A 73 -3.93 -7.25 10.32
CA ASP A 73 -4.98 -7.03 11.32
C ASP A 73 -5.83 -8.29 11.49
#